data_95a54d199f771d2ad979c77b255700f1
#
_entry.id   95a54d199f771d2ad979c77b255700f1
#
_cell.length_a   1.000
_cell.length_b   1.000
_cell.length_c   1.000
_cell.angle_alpha   90.00
_cell.angle_beta   90.00
_cell.angle_gamma   90.00
#
_symmetry.space_group_name_H-M   'P 1'
#
loop_
_entity.id
_entity.type
_entity.pdbx_description
1 polymer ?
#
loop_
_entity_poly.entity_id
_entity_poly.type
_entity_poly.pdbx_seq_one_letter_code
_entity_poly.pdbx_strand_id
1 'polypeptide(L)'
;MKYILQTDNETIEIPIIRSKRKTLGLEVKYDGTVNARVPMRAPREIIERFIREHEAWIIRKRQEWSLAGNNRDDMSGLPPIETKEGKAKIRQYIEGQVEYYAKIMGITYGRISMRNQKTRWGSCSSNGNLNFNNRLLFVPKELVDYVVVHELAHRKEMNHSNAFWNVVEKYMPDYKERRKKLREYHIK
;
A
#
# COMPACT_ATOMS: atom_id res chain seq x y z
N MET A 1 16.80 20.70 8.55
CA MET A 1 17.07 21.48 7.30
C MET A 1 15.87 21.28 6.37
N LYS A 2 15.39 22.32 5.70
CA LYS A 2 14.26 22.28 4.78
C LYS A 2 14.58 23.02 3.49
N TYR A 3 13.92 22.63 2.40
CA TYR A 3 13.89 23.35 1.14
C TYR A 3 12.48 23.93 0.92
N ILE A 4 12.39 25.11 0.36
CA ILE A 4 11.13 25.77 0.02
C ILE A 4 11.01 25.74 -1.50
N LEU A 5 10.05 24.96 -1.99
CA LEU A 5 9.70 24.90 -3.40
C LEU A 5 8.54 25.88 -3.63
N GLN A 6 8.80 26.92 -4.41
CA GLN A 6 7.76 27.86 -4.86
C GLN A 6 7.22 27.40 -6.21
N THR A 7 5.92 27.21 -6.30
CA THR A 7 5.20 26.90 -7.52
C THR A 7 4.25 28.05 -7.84
N ASP A 8 3.66 28.07 -9.02
CA ASP A 8 2.72 29.13 -9.44
C ASP A 8 1.50 29.26 -8.52
N ASN A 9 1.11 28.19 -7.82
CA ASN A 9 -0.13 28.13 -7.03
C ASN A 9 0.09 27.98 -5.52
N GLU A 10 1.28 27.57 -5.07
CA GLU A 10 1.53 27.29 -3.64
C GLU A 10 3.03 27.24 -3.29
N THR A 11 3.30 27.36 -2.01
CA THR A 11 4.64 27.17 -1.44
C THR A 11 4.70 25.83 -0.70
N ILE A 12 5.60 24.93 -1.11
CA ILE A 12 5.76 23.60 -0.54
C ILE A 12 7.02 23.54 0.31
N GLU A 13 6.86 23.28 1.60
CA GLU A 13 7.98 23.05 2.50
C GLU A 13 8.41 21.57 2.42
N ILE A 14 9.68 21.32 2.08
CA ILE A 14 10.24 19.98 1.89
C ILE A 14 11.34 19.74 2.94
N PRO A 15 11.05 19.04 4.04
CA PRO A 15 12.05 18.57 4.98
C PRO A 15 13.11 17.69 4.32
N ILE A 16 14.39 17.98 4.61
CA ILE A 16 15.53 17.20 4.12
C ILE A 16 15.99 16.27 5.22
N ILE A 17 15.76 14.97 5.02
CA ILE A 17 16.06 13.89 5.96
C ILE A 17 17.33 13.17 5.49
N ARG A 18 18.42 13.33 6.25
CA ARG A 18 19.70 12.67 5.98
C ARG A 18 19.74 11.28 6.61
N SER A 19 20.25 10.29 5.86
CA SER A 19 20.37 8.91 6.30
C SER A 19 21.53 8.19 5.64
N LYS A 20 21.82 6.95 6.05
CA LYS A 20 22.89 6.10 5.49
C LYS A 20 22.62 5.58 4.07
N ARG A 21 21.62 6.10 3.37
CA ARG A 21 21.30 5.71 1.99
C ARG A 21 22.36 6.22 1.01
N LYS A 22 22.43 5.57 -0.15
CA LYS A 22 23.36 5.91 -1.24
C LYS A 22 22.77 6.82 -2.31
N THR A 23 21.44 6.93 -2.38
CA THR A 23 20.70 7.65 -3.43
C THR A 23 19.83 8.76 -2.87
N LEU A 24 19.58 9.80 -3.67
CA LEU A 24 18.54 10.79 -3.41
C LEU A 24 17.15 10.16 -3.65
N GLY A 25 16.14 10.66 -2.97
CA GLY A 25 14.76 10.22 -3.17
C GLY A 25 13.78 11.23 -2.61
N LEU A 26 12.65 11.38 -3.29
CA LEU A 26 11.51 12.14 -2.85
C LEU A 26 10.40 11.19 -2.41
N GLU A 27 9.68 11.59 -1.39
CA GLU A 27 8.52 10.89 -0.86
C GLU A 27 7.39 11.90 -0.73
N VAL A 28 6.30 11.68 -1.45
CA VAL A 28 5.06 12.45 -1.25
C VAL A 28 4.11 11.57 -0.45
N LYS A 29 3.73 12.04 0.73
CA LYS A 29 2.77 11.35 1.59
C LYS A 29 1.35 11.66 1.16
N TYR A 30 0.42 10.85 1.61
CA TYR A 30 -1.02 10.98 1.31
C TYR A 30 -1.64 12.29 1.83
N ASP A 31 -1.05 12.90 2.89
CA ASP A 31 -1.46 14.19 3.44
C ASP A 31 -0.91 15.39 2.64
N GLY A 32 -0.27 15.11 1.48
CA GLY A 32 0.37 16.11 0.64
C GLY A 32 1.75 16.55 1.13
N THR A 33 2.22 16.06 2.30
CA THR A 33 3.59 16.37 2.78
C THR A 33 4.63 15.76 1.86
N VAL A 34 5.66 16.52 1.54
CA VAL A 34 6.80 16.08 0.72
C VAL A 34 8.03 15.99 1.58
N ASN A 35 8.79 14.89 1.50
CA ASN A 35 10.08 14.73 2.17
C ASN A 35 11.19 14.43 1.15
N ALA A 36 12.36 15.02 1.31
CA ALA A 36 13.56 14.63 0.59
C ALA A 36 14.43 13.75 1.50
N ARG A 37 14.60 12.47 1.13
CA ARG A 37 15.50 11.53 1.82
C ARG A 37 16.82 11.47 1.06
N VAL A 38 17.91 11.83 1.73
CA VAL A 38 19.21 12.06 1.08
C VAL A 38 20.36 11.37 1.82
N PRO A 39 21.50 11.07 1.14
CA PRO A 39 22.70 10.59 1.80
C PRO A 39 23.24 11.61 2.82
N MET A 40 23.92 11.10 3.87
CA MET A 40 24.49 11.93 4.94
C MET A 40 25.37 13.06 4.43
N ARG A 41 26.18 12.80 3.40
CA ARG A 41 27.18 13.74 2.85
C ARG A 41 26.75 14.41 1.53
N ALA A 42 25.48 14.30 1.14
CA ALA A 42 25.03 14.93 -0.11
C ALA A 42 25.14 16.44 -0.02
N PRO A 43 25.81 17.11 -1.01
CA PRO A 43 25.89 18.57 -1.09
C PRO A 43 24.50 19.20 -1.21
N ARG A 44 24.35 20.40 -0.65
CA ARG A 44 23.06 21.11 -0.66
C ARG A 44 22.59 21.41 -2.07
N GLU A 45 23.47 21.88 -2.92
CA GLU A 45 23.18 22.25 -4.32
C GLU A 45 22.65 21.05 -5.13
N ILE A 46 23.21 19.85 -4.89
CA ILE A 46 22.76 18.61 -5.54
C ILE A 46 21.34 18.24 -5.08
N ILE A 47 21.04 18.40 -3.79
CA ILE A 47 19.72 18.14 -3.24
C ILE A 47 18.68 19.11 -3.81
N GLU A 48 19.00 20.40 -3.84
CA GLU A 48 18.12 21.45 -4.35
C GLU A 48 17.86 21.31 -5.85
N ARG A 49 18.89 20.99 -6.63
CA ARG A 49 18.77 20.68 -8.06
C ARG A 49 17.87 19.48 -8.28
N PHE A 50 18.09 18.39 -7.55
CA PHE A 50 17.27 17.19 -7.61
C PHE A 50 15.79 17.47 -7.31
N ILE A 51 15.48 18.29 -6.30
CA ILE A 51 14.11 18.67 -5.97
C ILE A 51 13.48 19.47 -7.12
N ARG A 52 14.19 20.46 -7.70
CA ARG A 52 13.70 21.26 -8.82
C ARG A 52 13.45 20.43 -10.09
N GLU A 53 14.35 19.52 -10.42
CA GLU A 53 14.19 18.61 -11.57
C GLU A 53 12.95 17.71 -11.44
N HIS A 54 12.47 17.49 -10.22
CA HIS A 54 11.30 16.66 -9.92
C HIS A 54 10.05 17.47 -9.53
N GLU A 55 10.05 18.77 -9.70
CA GLU A 55 8.93 19.66 -9.33
C GLU A 55 7.60 19.21 -9.95
N ALA A 56 7.57 19.01 -11.25
CA ALA A 56 6.35 18.55 -11.95
C ALA A 56 5.85 17.19 -11.42
N TRP A 57 6.76 16.31 -11.04
CA TRP A 57 6.40 15.02 -10.41
C TRP A 57 5.82 15.23 -9.01
N ILE A 58 6.39 16.14 -8.20
CA ILE A 58 5.89 16.47 -6.86
C ILE A 58 4.46 17.00 -6.97
N ILE A 59 4.23 17.99 -7.84
CA ILE A 59 2.92 18.62 -8.03
C ILE A 59 1.89 17.57 -8.47
N ARG A 60 2.20 16.78 -9.49
CA ARG A 60 1.32 15.72 -9.98
C ARG A 60 0.97 14.71 -8.87
N LYS A 61 1.97 14.27 -8.10
CA LYS A 61 1.76 13.33 -7.00
C LYS A 61 0.88 13.92 -5.90
N ARG A 62 1.05 15.17 -5.55
CA ARG A 62 0.19 15.85 -4.57
C ARG A 62 -1.24 15.98 -5.08
N GLN A 63 -1.44 16.29 -6.37
CA GLN A 63 -2.76 16.35 -6.99
C GLN A 63 -3.42 14.97 -7.03
N GLU A 64 -2.70 13.90 -7.41
CA GLU A 64 -3.21 12.52 -7.34
C GLU A 64 -3.69 12.18 -5.93
N TRP A 65 -2.97 12.59 -4.89
CA TRP A 65 -3.34 12.37 -3.49
C TRP A 65 -4.53 13.25 -3.06
N SER A 66 -4.61 14.50 -3.52
CA SER A 66 -5.74 15.40 -3.24
C SER A 66 -7.04 14.88 -3.88
N LEU A 67 -6.98 14.42 -5.13
CA LEU A 67 -8.12 13.82 -5.83
C LEU A 67 -8.57 12.51 -5.18
N ALA A 68 -7.61 11.68 -4.73
CA ALA A 68 -7.91 10.47 -3.95
C ALA A 68 -8.48 10.81 -2.56
N GLY A 69 -8.17 12.00 -2.01
CA GLY A 69 -8.70 12.53 -0.76
C GLY A 69 -10.17 12.93 -0.83
N ASN A 70 -10.60 13.47 -1.96
CA ASN A 70 -11.98 13.92 -2.16
C ASN A 70 -13.00 12.76 -2.28
N ASN A 71 -12.54 11.54 -2.59
CA ASN A 71 -13.37 10.33 -2.52
C ASN A 71 -13.42 9.70 -1.11
N ARG A 72 -12.84 10.38 -0.09
CA ARG A 72 -12.77 9.87 1.30
C ARG A 72 -13.89 10.37 2.21
N ASP A 73 -14.65 11.36 1.80
CA ASP A 73 -15.73 11.92 2.64
C ASP A 73 -16.89 10.94 2.85
N ASP A 74 -16.95 9.85 2.07
CA ASP A 74 -17.88 8.74 2.30
C ASP A 74 -17.39 7.72 3.35
N MET A 75 -16.16 7.88 3.87
CA MET A 75 -15.60 7.04 4.93
C MET A 75 -15.88 7.57 6.36
N SER A 76 -16.60 8.69 6.49
CA SER A 76 -16.92 9.31 7.79
C SER A 76 -17.87 8.48 8.66
N GLY A 77 -18.55 7.49 8.07
CA GLY A 77 -19.47 6.59 8.78
C GLY A 77 -18.90 5.22 9.17
N LEU A 78 -17.64 4.92 8.85
CA LEU A 78 -17.06 3.62 9.18
C LEU A 78 -16.60 3.59 10.66
N PRO A 79 -16.89 2.51 11.39
CA PRO A 79 -16.49 2.40 12.79
C PRO A 79 -14.96 2.42 12.90
N PRO A 80 -14.42 3.00 13.99
CA PRO A 80 -12.98 2.98 14.22
C PRO A 80 -12.43 1.55 14.11
N ILE A 81 -11.26 1.41 13.46
CA ILE A 81 -10.54 0.12 13.27
C ILE A 81 -10.31 -0.60 14.61
N GLU A 82 -10.48 0.09 15.70
CA GLU A 82 -10.23 -0.39 17.06
C GLU A 82 -11.39 -1.16 17.70
N THR A 83 -12.59 -1.14 17.10
CA THR A 83 -13.71 -1.89 17.67
C THR A 83 -13.45 -3.39 17.57
N LYS A 84 -13.66 -4.12 18.68
CA LYS A 84 -13.51 -5.58 18.73
C LYS A 84 -14.41 -6.26 17.69
N GLU A 85 -15.61 -5.74 17.51
CA GLU A 85 -16.62 -6.24 16.55
C GLU A 85 -16.16 -6.09 15.09
N GLY A 86 -15.63 -4.94 14.70
CA GLY A 86 -15.11 -4.72 13.35
C GLY A 86 -13.94 -5.65 13.02
N LYS A 87 -13.01 -5.83 13.97
CA LYS A 87 -11.89 -6.78 13.85
C LYS A 87 -12.38 -8.23 13.74
N ALA A 88 -13.37 -8.62 14.53
CA ALA A 88 -13.95 -9.96 14.48
C ALA A 88 -14.65 -10.21 13.14
N LYS A 89 -15.44 -9.25 12.65
CA LYS A 89 -16.18 -9.34 11.38
C LYS A 89 -15.26 -9.51 10.17
N ILE A 90 -14.21 -8.67 10.05
CA ILE A 90 -13.27 -8.81 8.94
C ILE A 90 -12.43 -10.08 9.04
N ARG A 91 -12.05 -10.47 10.24
CA ARG A 91 -11.34 -11.73 10.48
C ARG A 91 -12.16 -12.92 10.02
N GLN A 92 -13.42 -13.02 10.43
CA GLN A 92 -14.32 -14.09 10.03
C GLN A 92 -14.49 -14.15 8.51
N TYR A 93 -14.65 -12.99 7.86
CA TYR A 93 -14.75 -12.93 6.40
C TYR A 93 -13.47 -13.46 5.73
N ILE A 94 -12.29 -12.97 6.15
CA ILE A 94 -11.01 -13.39 5.59
C ILE A 94 -10.74 -14.88 5.82
N GLU A 95 -11.02 -15.40 7.01
CA GLU A 95 -10.84 -16.82 7.33
C GLU A 95 -11.71 -17.69 6.40
N GLY A 96 -12.97 -17.31 6.16
CA GLY A 96 -13.85 -18.01 5.21
C GLY A 96 -13.34 -17.94 3.77
N GLN A 97 -12.85 -16.77 3.32
CA GLN A 97 -12.30 -16.63 1.98
C GLN A 97 -10.98 -17.40 1.81
N VAL A 98 -10.11 -17.39 2.82
CA VAL A 98 -8.87 -18.18 2.81
C VAL A 98 -9.19 -19.67 2.70
N GLU A 99 -10.14 -20.20 3.47
CA GLU A 99 -10.56 -21.60 3.39
C GLU A 99 -11.10 -21.94 2.01
N TYR A 100 -12.00 -21.11 1.47
CA TYR A 100 -12.59 -21.29 0.15
C TYR A 100 -11.52 -21.32 -0.94
N TYR A 101 -10.68 -20.28 -1.03
CA TYR A 101 -9.67 -20.19 -2.07
C TYR A 101 -8.56 -21.23 -1.90
N ALA A 102 -8.13 -21.51 -0.68
CA ALA A 102 -7.13 -22.55 -0.42
C ALA A 102 -7.59 -23.92 -0.95
N LYS A 103 -8.86 -24.26 -0.74
CA LYS A 103 -9.46 -25.50 -1.25
C LYS A 103 -9.44 -25.56 -2.78
N ILE A 104 -9.92 -24.54 -3.47
CA ILE A 104 -9.95 -24.54 -4.96
C ILE A 104 -8.57 -24.41 -5.59
N MET A 105 -7.62 -23.77 -4.91
CA MET A 105 -6.23 -23.65 -5.35
C MET A 105 -5.39 -24.90 -5.05
N GLY A 106 -5.89 -25.82 -4.23
CA GLY A 106 -5.14 -26.98 -3.75
C GLY A 106 -3.92 -26.58 -2.91
N ILE A 107 -4.10 -25.63 -2.00
CA ILE A 107 -3.02 -25.03 -1.20
C ILE A 107 -3.29 -25.27 0.28
N THR A 108 -2.22 -25.60 1.01
CA THR A 108 -2.22 -25.62 2.48
C THR A 108 -1.61 -24.34 3.02
N TYR A 109 -2.13 -23.84 4.12
CA TYR A 109 -1.63 -22.64 4.79
C TYR A 109 -1.44 -22.92 6.28
N GLY A 110 -0.66 -22.05 6.95
CA GLY A 110 -0.44 -22.08 8.38
C GLY A 110 -1.50 -21.25 9.13
N ARG A 111 -1.06 -20.54 10.15
CA ARG A 111 -1.99 -19.67 10.91
C ARG A 111 -2.34 -18.41 10.14
N ILE A 112 -3.56 -17.91 10.36
CA ILE A 112 -4.01 -16.59 9.92
C ILE A 112 -3.87 -15.61 11.09
N SER A 113 -3.30 -14.44 10.82
CA SER A 113 -3.15 -13.36 11.81
C SER A 113 -3.62 -12.04 11.25
N MET A 114 -4.36 -11.28 12.04
CA MET A 114 -4.77 -9.92 11.72
C MET A 114 -3.74 -8.93 12.28
N ARG A 115 -3.34 -7.94 11.49
CA ARG A 115 -2.29 -6.97 11.84
C ARG A 115 -2.70 -5.54 11.47
N ASN A 116 -2.09 -4.56 12.10
CA ASN A 116 -2.20 -3.14 11.73
C ASN A 116 -0.91 -2.69 11.04
N GLN A 117 -0.64 -3.23 9.86
CA GLN A 117 0.55 -2.88 9.09
C GLN A 117 0.37 -1.52 8.40
N LYS A 118 1.46 -0.77 8.25
CA LYS A 118 1.44 0.58 7.65
C LYS A 118 1.66 0.59 6.13
N THR A 119 2.13 -0.51 5.53
CA THR A 119 2.64 -0.50 4.15
C THR A 119 2.11 -1.62 3.27
N ARG A 120 1.36 -2.59 3.83
CA ARG A 120 0.88 -3.74 3.06
C ARG A 120 -0.47 -4.25 3.53
N TRP A 121 -1.26 -4.76 2.61
CA TRP A 121 -2.58 -5.32 2.87
C TRP A 121 -2.52 -6.74 3.42
N GLY A 122 -1.52 -7.51 2.98
CA GLY A 122 -1.27 -8.86 3.45
C GLY A 122 0.20 -9.24 3.38
N SER A 123 0.53 -10.43 3.84
CA SER A 123 1.82 -11.10 3.63
C SER A 123 1.72 -12.59 3.89
N CYS A 124 2.46 -13.37 3.10
CA CYS A 124 2.65 -14.79 3.32
C CYS A 124 4.11 -15.06 3.69
N SER A 125 4.35 -15.86 4.75
CA SER A 125 5.70 -16.32 5.09
C SER A 125 6.06 -17.61 4.35
N SER A 126 7.36 -17.95 4.29
CA SER A 126 7.84 -19.23 3.74
C SER A 126 7.18 -20.44 4.39
N ASN A 127 6.85 -20.36 5.68
CA ASN A 127 6.14 -21.39 6.43
C ASN A 127 4.62 -21.40 6.19
N GLY A 128 4.12 -20.53 5.29
CA GLY A 128 2.70 -20.45 4.94
C GLY A 128 1.81 -19.70 5.92
N ASN A 129 2.38 -19.01 6.91
CA ASN A 129 1.57 -18.15 7.78
C ASN A 129 1.10 -16.92 7.00
N LEU A 130 -0.19 -16.66 7.06
CA LEU A 130 -0.85 -15.55 6.38
C LEU A 130 -1.13 -14.42 7.37
N ASN A 131 -0.77 -13.20 7.00
CA ASN A 131 -1.13 -12.01 7.78
C ASN A 131 -1.97 -11.09 6.90
N PHE A 132 -3.04 -10.53 7.45
CA PHE A 132 -3.91 -9.59 6.77
C PHE A 132 -4.09 -8.32 7.59
N ASN A 133 -4.27 -7.21 6.89
CA ASN A 133 -4.46 -5.92 7.55
C ASN A 133 -5.91 -5.76 8.02
N ASN A 134 -6.10 -5.34 9.27
CA ASN A 134 -7.44 -5.05 9.80
C ASN A 134 -8.19 -4.00 8.95
N ARG A 135 -7.47 -3.10 8.26
CA ARG A 135 -8.05 -2.08 7.39
C ARG A 135 -8.72 -2.62 6.14
N LEU A 136 -8.59 -3.89 5.84
CA LEU A 136 -9.39 -4.56 4.83
C LEU A 136 -10.90 -4.52 5.16
N LEU A 137 -11.29 -4.20 6.39
CA LEU A 137 -12.69 -3.92 6.75
C LEU A 137 -13.29 -2.77 5.90
N PHE A 138 -12.46 -1.82 5.49
CA PHE A 138 -12.86 -0.63 4.73
C PHE A 138 -12.65 -0.76 3.22
N VAL A 139 -12.32 -1.94 2.77
CA VAL A 139 -12.07 -2.25 1.36
C VAL A 139 -13.22 -3.11 0.84
N PRO A 140 -13.73 -2.87 -0.39
CA PRO A 140 -14.73 -3.71 -1.01
C PRO A 140 -14.36 -5.20 -0.98
N LYS A 141 -15.33 -6.06 -0.75
CA LYS A 141 -15.10 -7.51 -0.57
C LYS A 141 -14.34 -8.15 -1.73
N GLU A 142 -14.65 -7.75 -2.96
CA GLU A 142 -13.95 -8.24 -4.15
C GLU A 142 -12.46 -7.91 -4.17
N LEU A 143 -12.06 -6.81 -3.53
CA LEU A 143 -10.64 -6.44 -3.39
C LEU A 143 -9.99 -7.17 -2.21
N VAL A 144 -10.76 -7.47 -1.15
CA VAL A 144 -10.30 -8.34 -0.05
C VAL A 144 -10.01 -9.74 -0.59
N ASP A 145 -10.90 -10.27 -1.43
CA ASP A 145 -10.72 -11.57 -2.08
C ASP A 145 -9.46 -11.60 -2.94
N TYR A 146 -9.17 -10.50 -3.65
CA TYR A 146 -7.91 -10.37 -4.39
C TYR A 146 -6.68 -10.45 -3.47
N VAL A 147 -6.71 -9.79 -2.32
CA VAL A 147 -5.60 -9.89 -1.35
C VAL A 147 -5.45 -11.31 -0.83
N VAL A 148 -6.55 -12.01 -0.55
CA VAL A 148 -6.53 -13.41 -0.12
C VAL A 148 -5.90 -14.32 -1.18
N VAL A 149 -6.34 -14.24 -2.44
CA VAL A 149 -5.77 -15.02 -3.55
C VAL A 149 -4.30 -14.70 -3.76
N HIS A 150 -3.91 -13.41 -3.66
CA HIS A 150 -2.53 -12.97 -3.76
C HIS A 150 -1.63 -13.60 -2.70
N GLU A 151 -2.05 -13.58 -1.43
CA GLU A 151 -1.27 -14.17 -0.34
C GLU A 151 -1.21 -15.71 -0.42
N LEU A 152 -2.29 -16.35 -0.87
CA LEU A 152 -2.30 -17.80 -1.12
C LEU A 152 -1.40 -18.18 -2.30
N ALA A 153 -1.33 -17.36 -3.36
CA ALA A 153 -0.47 -17.62 -4.51
C ALA A 153 1.02 -17.69 -4.11
N HIS A 154 1.43 -16.95 -3.07
CA HIS A 154 2.77 -17.05 -2.51
C HIS A 154 3.13 -18.43 -1.93
N ARG A 155 2.15 -19.29 -1.69
CA ARG A 155 2.42 -20.68 -1.32
C ARG A 155 2.96 -21.53 -2.50
N LYS A 156 2.71 -21.09 -3.73
CA LYS A 156 3.24 -21.71 -4.95
C LYS A 156 4.47 -20.99 -5.46
N GLU A 157 4.44 -19.66 -5.44
CA GLU A 157 5.47 -18.79 -5.98
C GLU A 157 5.76 -17.64 -5.01
N MET A 158 6.91 -17.65 -4.33
CA MET A 158 7.25 -16.64 -3.33
C MET A 158 7.55 -15.26 -3.93
N ASN A 159 8.00 -15.22 -5.18
CA ASN A 159 8.35 -13.98 -5.88
C ASN A 159 7.25 -13.59 -6.86
N HIS A 160 7.04 -12.30 -7.08
CA HIS A 160 6.07 -11.77 -8.05
C HIS A 160 6.56 -11.92 -9.51
N SER A 161 7.04 -13.11 -9.87
CA SER A 161 7.42 -13.50 -11.23
C SER A 161 6.20 -13.67 -12.14
N ASN A 162 6.42 -13.93 -13.42
CA ASN A 162 5.32 -14.29 -14.34
C ASN A 162 4.58 -15.56 -13.86
N ALA A 163 5.30 -16.52 -13.29
CA ALA A 163 4.70 -17.74 -12.72
C ALA A 163 3.71 -17.41 -11.59
N PHE A 164 4.07 -16.48 -10.70
CA PHE A 164 3.17 -15.98 -9.66
C PHE A 164 1.88 -15.39 -10.24
N TRP A 165 2.01 -14.49 -11.22
CA TRP A 165 0.84 -13.83 -11.83
C TRP A 165 -0.02 -14.81 -12.60
N ASN A 166 0.53 -15.84 -13.22
CA ASN A 166 -0.21 -16.92 -13.85
C ASN A 166 -1.04 -17.71 -12.82
N VAL A 167 -0.48 -17.94 -11.62
CA VAL A 167 -1.25 -18.57 -10.53
C VAL A 167 -2.42 -17.67 -10.12
N VAL A 168 -2.19 -16.37 -9.91
CA VAL A 168 -3.27 -15.43 -9.55
C VAL A 168 -4.32 -15.36 -10.64
N GLU A 169 -3.93 -15.20 -11.90
CA GLU A 169 -4.85 -15.09 -13.07
C GLU A 169 -5.73 -16.31 -13.24
N LYS A 170 -5.20 -17.50 -12.98
CA LYS A 170 -5.95 -18.76 -13.06
C LYS A 170 -7.18 -18.77 -12.16
N TYR A 171 -7.10 -18.19 -10.96
CA TYR A 171 -8.19 -18.22 -9.98
C TYR A 171 -8.93 -16.89 -9.86
N MET A 172 -8.38 -15.83 -10.45
CA MET A 172 -8.95 -14.49 -10.47
C MET A 172 -8.55 -13.76 -11.77
N PRO A 173 -9.25 -14.05 -12.89
CA PRO A 173 -8.89 -13.51 -14.21
C PRO A 173 -8.89 -11.97 -14.27
N ASP A 174 -9.72 -11.31 -13.45
CA ASP A 174 -9.84 -9.86 -13.34
C ASP A 174 -8.88 -9.23 -12.33
N TYR A 175 -7.85 -9.96 -11.89
CA TYR A 175 -6.91 -9.48 -10.86
C TYR A 175 -6.23 -8.16 -11.20
N LYS A 176 -6.00 -7.86 -12.49
CA LYS A 176 -5.35 -6.61 -12.94
C LYS A 176 -6.19 -5.39 -12.58
N GLU A 177 -7.51 -5.50 -12.79
CA GLU A 177 -8.46 -4.44 -12.43
C GLU A 177 -8.58 -4.29 -10.92
N ARG A 178 -8.72 -5.41 -10.19
CA ARG A 178 -8.78 -5.39 -8.73
C ARG A 178 -7.52 -4.82 -8.11
N ARG A 179 -6.35 -5.21 -8.64
CA ARG A 179 -5.06 -4.65 -8.22
C ARG A 179 -4.97 -3.14 -8.46
N LYS A 180 -5.50 -2.66 -9.61
CA LYS A 180 -5.55 -1.22 -9.91
C LYS A 180 -6.46 -0.50 -8.93
N LYS A 181 -7.68 -0.99 -8.71
CA LYS A 181 -8.63 -0.42 -7.74
C LYS A 181 -8.09 -0.44 -6.32
N LEU A 182 -7.43 -1.53 -5.88
CA LEU A 182 -6.85 -1.61 -4.53
C LEU A 182 -5.76 -0.56 -4.27
N ARG A 183 -5.08 -0.07 -5.30
CA ARG A 183 -4.08 1.02 -5.17
C ARG A 183 -4.70 2.37 -4.83
N GLU A 184 -5.99 2.54 -5.06
CA GLU A 184 -6.73 3.75 -4.70
C GLU A 184 -7.00 3.80 -3.19
N TYR A 185 -6.96 2.65 -2.51
CA TYR A 185 -7.05 2.52 -1.06
C TYR A 185 -5.66 2.59 -0.43
N HIS A 186 -5.49 3.50 0.51
CA HIS A 186 -4.20 3.75 1.14
C HIS A 186 -4.20 3.30 2.60
N ILE A 187 -3.14 2.59 2.99
CA ILE A 187 -2.90 2.21 4.38
C ILE A 187 -2.27 3.41 5.08
N LYS A 188 -2.96 3.96 6.08
CA LYS A 188 -2.45 5.06 6.92
C LYS A 188 -1.60 4.54 8.07
#